data_31b4d60ca776360e24314a1cdb90b361
#
_entry.id   31b4d60ca776360e24314a1cdb90b361
#
_cell.length_a   1.000
_cell.length_b   1.000
_cell.length_c   1.000
_cell.angle_alpha   90.00
_cell.angle_beta   90.00
_cell.angle_gamma   90.00
#
_symmetry.space_group_name_H-M   'P 1'
#
loop_
_entity.id
_entity.type
_entity.pdbx_description
1 polymer ?
#
loop_
_entity_poly.entity_id
_entity_poly.type
_entity_poly.pdbx_seq_one_letter_code
_entity_poly.pdbx_strand_id
1 'polypeptide(L)'
;MKLKTIMNANKALRLQKNGNGREAIPLYEEAFADGLNDPRFLLPYALLIIRDGQYQKAKEFLVAHQKAPGMTQEQRVELLVYYATCCFRLGNTDKGIHTLEQQFRKTETGLLYQTLGYLYVDKYDLEHRPDFEAMKAAAAQRAEEPEDSAAEAPDETEEAAGDPAGAGAAETPASPEDEWNAGIENAEAFIRKSLEYDDEDPVCLDNMGEFLYRVRGDKAAAKEWFDKAIAVKENQIDTLFFLSRYDLEAGDRKAALEKLEKAAAGRFSPLNYCGRERLQQEIDQLKEAL
;
A
#
# COMPACT_ATOMS: atom_id res chain seq x y z
N MET A 1 9.24 26.57 -22.74
CA MET A 1 9.60 26.44 -21.32
C MET A 1 10.75 27.42 -21.01
N LYS A 2 10.65 28.19 -19.92
CA LYS A 2 11.66 29.19 -19.56
C LYS A 2 12.93 28.51 -19.03
N LEU A 3 14.11 29.04 -19.32
CA LEU A 3 15.40 28.52 -18.81
C LEU A 3 15.41 28.44 -17.28
N LYS A 4 14.82 29.42 -16.59
CA LYS A 4 14.69 29.48 -15.13
C LYS A 4 13.94 28.26 -14.58
N THR A 5 12.87 27.81 -15.24
CA THR A 5 12.05 26.65 -14.84
C THR A 5 12.88 25.36 -14.77
N ILE A 6 13.72 25.12 -15.80
CA ILE A 6 14.62 23.95 -15.82
C ILE A 6 15.73 24.08 -14.78
N MET A 7 16.26 25.29 -14.56
CA MET A 7 17.29 25.52 -13.54
C MET A 7 16.73 25.22 -12.13
N ASN A 8 15.52 25.69 -11.82
CA ASN A 8 14.85 25.42 -10.56
C ASN A 8 14.62 23.92 -10.35
N ALA A 9 14.11 23.20 -11.34
CA ALA A 9 13.89 21.77 -11.29
C ALA A 9 15.21 20.99 -11.07
N ASN A 10 16.27 21.33 -11.77
CA ASN A 10 17.60 20.72 -11.56
C ASN A 10 18.17 21.01 -10.17
N LYS A 11 17.97 22.23 -9.65
CA LYS A 11 18.38 22.60 -8.29
C LYS A 11 17.60 21.79 -7.26
N ALA A 12 16.27 21.68 -7.43
CA ALA A 12 15.41 20.88 -6.57
C ALA A 12 15.84 19.40 -6.54
N LEU A 13 16.08 18.80 -7.71
CA LEU A 13 16.54 17.41 -7.80
C LEU A 13 17.88 17.19 -7.09
N ARG A 14 18.78 18.16 -7.16
CA ARG A 14 20.08 18.11 -6.46
C ARG A 14 19.90 18.21 -4.95
N LEU A 15 19.07 19.14 -4.48
CA LEU A 15 18.75 19.28 -3.06
C LEU A 15 18.13 18.00 -2.50
N GLN A 16 17.18 17.41 -3.23
CA GLN A 16 16.54 16.14 -2.84
C GLN A 16 17.56 15.00 -2.72
N LYS A 17 18.48 14.86 -3.69
CA LYS A 17 19.55 13.85 -3.67
C LYS A 17 20.50 14.02 -2.48
N ASN A 18 20.71 15.27 -2.05
CA ASN A 18 21.55 15.61 -0.89
C ASN A 18 20.81 15.53 0.46
N GLY A 19 19.57 15.04 0.48
CA GLY A 19 18.77 14.93 1.71
C GLY A 19 18.00 16.19 2.11
N ASN A 20 18.12 17.29 1.38
CA ASN A 20 17.47 18.57 1.65
C ASN A 20 16.10 18.67 0.98
N GLY A 21 15.26 17.65 1.21
CA GLY A 21 13.95 17.52 0.55
C GLY A 21 13.03 18.70 0.80
N ARG A 22 12.97 19.21 2.03
CA ARG A 22 12.11 20.36 2.38
C ARG A 22 12.44 21.62 1.58
N GLU A 23 13.71 21.86 1.29
CA GLU A 23 14.13 22.99 0.47
C GLU A 23 13.88 22.77 -1.03
N ALA A 24 13.79 21.51 -1.46
CA ALA A 24 13.52 21.15 -2.84
C ALA A 24 12.03 21.35 -3.23
N ILE A 25 11.09 21.14 -2.29
CA ILE A 25 9.63 21.22 -2.55
C ILE A 25 9.24 22.54 -3.24
N PRO A 26 9.52 23.75 -2.69
CA PRO A 26 9.07 24.99 -3.30
C PRO A 26 9.69 25.24 -4.67
N LEU A 27 10.90 24.75 -4.94
CA LEU A 27 11.52 24.88 -6.26
C LEU A 27 10.84 23.99 -7.32
N TYR A 28 10.41 22.79 -6.93
CA TYR A 28 9.60 21.94 -7.79
C TYR A 28 8.24 22.57 -8.06
N GLU A 29 7.58 23.10 -7.02
CA GLU A 29 6.26 23.75 -7.14
C GLU A 29 6.30 24.94 -8.11
N GLU A 30 7.30 25.83 -7.97
CA GLU A 30 7.51 26.93 -8.90
C GLU A 30 7.71 26.41 -10.34
N ALA A 31 8.53 25.36 -10.51
CA ALA A 31 8.81 24.82 -11.83
C ALA A 31 7.56 24.19 -12.48
N PHE A 32 6.75 23.44 -11.72
CA PHE A 32 5.50 22.85 -12.23
C PHE A 32 4.42 23.91 -12.50
N ALA A 33 4.31 24.93 -11.65
CA ALA A 33 3.44 26.07 -11.88
C ALA A 33 3.81 26.84 -13.17
N ASP A 34 5.10 26.90 -13.51
CA ASP A 34 5.62 27.48 -14.77
C ASP A 34 5.44 26.54 -16.01
N GLY A 35 4.75 25.41 -15.84
CA GLY A 35 4.41 24.48 -16.94
C GLY A 35 5.46 23.38 -17.18
N LEU A 36 6.31 23.06 -16.20
CA LEU A 36 7.17 21.87 -16.29
C LEU A 36 6.29 20.62 -16.39
N ASN A 37 6.59 19.76 -17.36
CA ASN A 37 5.88 18.50 -17.56
C ASN A 37 6.87 17.43 -18.09
N ASP A 38 7.91 17.18 -17.31
CA ASP A 38 9.01 16.28 -17.65
C ASP A 38 9.09 15.15 -16.61
N PRO A 39 8.96 13.87 -17.04
CA PRO A 39 8.97 12.71 -16.12
C PRO A 39 10.21 12.63 -15.24
N ARG A 40 11.35 13.16 -15.67
CA ARG A 40 12.60 13.18 -14.88
C ARG A 40 12.48 13.94 -13.56
N PHE A 41 11.54 14.87 -13.46
CA PHE A 41 11.29 15.69 -12.27
C PHE A 41 9.97 15.34 -11.58
N LEU A 42 9.00 14.82 -12.34
CA LEU A 42 7.66 14.48 -11.87
C LEU A 42 7.71 13.40 -10.77
N LEU A 43 8.30 12.24 -11.08
CA LEU A 43 8.36 11.13 -10.11
C LEU A 43 9.22 11.46 -8.87
N PRO A 44 10.41 12.07 -9.00
CA PRO A 44 11.15 12.53 -7.84
C PRO A 44 10.37 13.51 -6.95
N TYR A 45 9.65 14.47 -7.54
CA TYR A 45 8.82 15.39 -6.76
C TYR A 45 7.65 14.66 -6.09
N ALA A 46 6.92 13.82 -6.82
CA ALA A 46 5.83 13.02 -6.24
C ALA A 46 6.31 12.20 -5.04
N LEU A 47 7.41 11.46 -5.19
CA LEU A 47 8.01 10.69 -4.09
C LEU A 47 8.38 11.57 -2.90
N LEU A 48 8.88 12.77 -3.15
CA LEU A 48 9.29 13.69 -2.10
C LEU A 48 8.11 14.15 -1.25
N ILE A 49 7.00 14.57 -1.87
CA ILE A 49 5.81 15.02 -1.14
C ILE A 49 5.04 13.85 -0.50
N ILE A 50 5.12 12.64 -1.08
CA ILE A 50 4.61 11.42 -0.42
C ILE A 50 5.38 11.13 0.87
N ARG A 51 6.71 11.23 0.85
CA ARG A 51 7.56 11.04 2.03
C ARG A 51 7.40 12.14 3.08
N ASP A 52 6.99 13.33 2.65
CA ASP A 52 6.63 14.44 3.54
C ASP A 52 5.21 14.32 4.12
N GLY A 53 4.47 13.24 3.77
CA GLY A 53 3.11 12.98 4.26
C GLY A 53 2.00 13.74 3.53
N GLN A 54 2.30 14.46 2.45
CA GLN A 54 1.34 15.26 1.68
C GLN A 54 0.56 14.39 0.68
N TYR A 55 -0.08 13.31 1.15
CA TYR A 55 -0.68 12.27 0.30
C TYR A 55 -1.78 12.77 -0.63
N GLN A 56 -2.66 13.65 -0.17
CA GLN A 56 -3.73 14.21 -0.99
C GLN A 56 -3.15 15.05 -2.14
N LYS A 57 -2.20 15.94 -1.85
CA LYS A 57 -1.51 16.75 -2.84
C LYS A 57 -0.74 15.89 -3.86
N ALA A 58 -0.06 14.84 -3.39
CA ALA A 58 0.65 13.91 -4.25
C ALA A 58 -0.31 13.20 -5.20
N LYS A 59 -1.45 12.72 -4.70
CA LYS A 59 -2.48 12.06 -5.49
C LYS A 59 -3.02 12.96 -6.59
N GLU A 60 -3.38 14.20 -6.27
CA GLU A 60 -3.87 15.19 -7.24
C GLU A 60 -2.81 15.51 -8.28
N PHE A 61 -1.56 15.70 -7.86
CA PHE A 61 -0.42 15.94 -8.75
C PHE A 61 -0.21 14.77 -9.72
N LEU A 62 -0.22 13.52 -9.23
CA LEU A 62 -0.04 12.33 -10.06
C LEU A 62 -1.17 12.18 -11.10
N VAL A 63 -2.42 12.44 -10.70
CA VAL A 63 -3.58 12.43 -11.62
C VAL A 63 -3.43 13.49 -12.71
N ALA A 64 -3.04 14.72 -12.35
CA ALA A 64 -2.85 15.81 -13.31
C ALA A 64 -1.75 15.51 -14.34
N HIS A 65 -0.73 14.72 -13.96
CA HIS A 65 0.43 14.43 -14.79
C HIS A 65 0.49 13.00 -15.35
N GLN A 66 -0.56 12.19 -15.19
CA GLN A 66 -0.58 10.79 -15.64
C GLN A 66 -0.34 10.60 -17.15
N LYS A 67 -0.60 11.63 -17.95
CA LYS A 67 -0.39 11.65 -19.40
C LYS A 67 0.83 12.47 -19.82
N ALA A 68 1.79 12.69 -18.90
CA ALA A 68 3.00 13.44 -19.22
C ALA A 68 3.74 12.83 -20.42
N PRO A 69 4.17 13.65 -21.39
CA PRO A 69 4.84 13.16 -22.59
C PRO A 69 6.21 12.57 -22.27
N GLY A 70 6.62 11.55 -23.04
CA GLY A 70 7.95 10.94 -22.89
C GLY A 70 8.13 10.02 -21.69
N MET A 71 7.06 9.71 -20.96
CA MET A 71 7.08 8.74 -19.85
C MET A 71 7.26 7.32 -20.37
N THR A 72 8.26 6.59 -19.83
CA THR A 72 8.47 5.18 -20.15
C THR A 72 7.42 4.28 -19.51
N GLN A 73 7.40 3.00 -19.89
CA GLN A 73 6.51 2.00 -19.28
C GLN A 73 6.78 1.86 -17.77
N GLU A 74 8.06 1.76 -17.40
CA GLU A 74 8.50 1.64 -16.00
C GLU A 74 8.08 2.86 -15.17
N GLN A 75 8.24 4.06 -15.74
CA GLN A 75 7.80 5.31 -15.08
C GLN A 75 6.28 5.38 -14.91
N ARG A 76 5.50 4.80 -15.85
CA ARG A 76 4.04 4.70 -15.70
C ARG A 76 3.66 3.75 -14.57
N VAL A 77 4.33 2.61 -14.46
CA VAL A 77 4.15 1.68 -13.33
C VAL A 77 4.48 2.38 -12.02
N GLU A 78 5.62 3.05 -11.93
CA GLU A 78 6.05 3.78 -10.73
C GLU A 78 5.03 4.87 -10.34
N LEU A 79 4.50 5.63 -11.32
CA LEU A 79 3.46 6.62 -11.08
C LEU A 79 2.20 5.98 -10.46
N LEU A 80 1.76 4.84 -11.00
CA LEU A 80 0.57 4.13 -10.49
C LEU A 80 0.81 3.55 -9.10
N VAL A 81 2.02 3.06 -8.81
CA VAL A 81 2.42 2.62 -7.46
C VAL A 81 2.37 3.79 -6.47
N TYR A 82 2.90 4.96 -6.84
CA TYR A 82 2.79 6.16 -5.98
C TYR A 82 1.34 6.59 -5.78
N TYR A 83 0.51 6.52 -6.82
CA TYR A 83 -0.92 6.80 -6.71
C TYR A 83 -1.61 5.82 -5.76
N ALA A 84 -1.36 4.51 -5.90
CA ALA A 84 -1.92 3.48 -5.02
C ALA A 84 -1.44 3.65 -3.56
N THR A 85 -0.16 4.01 -3.36
CA THR A 85 0.38 4.36 -2.03
C THR A 85 -0.37 5.55 -1.42
N CYS A 86 -0.68 6.58 -2.21
CA CYS A 86 -1.50 7.70 -1.74
C CYS A 86 -2.92 7.26 -1.40
N CYS A 87 -3.54 6.41 -2.24
CA CYS A 87 -4.87 5.87 -1.96
C CYS A 87 -4.88 5.09 -0.64
N PHE A 88 -3.92 4.21 -0.42
CA PHE A 88 -3.73 3.47 0.83
C PHE A 88 -3.63 4.41 2.04
N ARG A 89 -2.72 5.37 2.01
CA ARG A 89 -2.51 6.33 3.11
C ARG A 89 -3.69 7.26 3.37
N LEU A 90 -4.62 7.38 2.43
CA LEU A 90 -5.88 8.13 2.53
C LEU A 90 -7.09 7.24 2.86
N GLY A 91 -6.89 5.97 3.23
CA GLY A 91 -7.96 5.03 3.58
C GLY A 91 -8.77 4.51 2.39
N ASN A 92 -8.23 4.59 1.18
CA ASN A 92 -8.88 4.11 -0.06
C ASN A 92 -8.11 2.93 -0.67
N THR A 93 -7.74 1.94 0.14
CA THR A 93 -6.90 0.79 -0.25
C THR A 93 -7.45 0.05 -1.46
N ASP A 94 -8.76 -0.20 -1.51
CA ASP A 94 -9.42 -0.88 -2.65
C ASP A 94 -9.19 -0.18 -3.99
N LYS A 95 -9.25 1.14 -4.01
CA LYS A 95 -8.98 1.92 -5.22
C LYS A 95 -7.52 1.77 -5.67
N GLY A 96 -6.60 1.72 -4.72
CA GLY A 96 -5.19 1.46 -4.96
C GLY A 96 -4.98 0.07 -5.58
N ILE A 97 -5.54 -0.96 -4.95
CA ILE A 97 -5.49 -2.36 -5.43
C ILE A 97 -6.05 -2.45 -6.84
N HIS A 98 -7.28 -1.99 -7.07
CA HIS A 98 -7.93 -2.04 -8.39
C HIS A 98 -7.07 -1.37 -9.49
N THR A 99 -6.49 -0.22 -9.20
CA THR A 99 -5.62 0.49 -10.15
C THR A 99 -4.39 -0.34 -10.51
N LEU A 100 -3.74 -0.96 -9.54
CA LEU A 100 -2.55 -1.77 -9.77
C LEU A 100 -2.87 -3.11 -10.42
N GLU A 101 -4.00 -3.75 -10.11
CA GLU A 101 -4.47 -4.97 -10.78
C GLU A 101 -4.71 -4.74 -12.28
N GLN A 102 -5.33 -3.61 -12.64
CA GLN A 102 -5.52 -3.25 -14.05
C GLN A 102 -4.17 -3.05 -14.78
N GLN A 103 -3.16 -2.54 -14.09
CA GLN A 103 -1.82 -2.42 -14.65
C GLN A 103 -1.10 -3.76 -14.70
N PHE A 104 -1.26 -4.58 -13.67
CA PHE A 104 -0.65 -5.92 -13.56
C PHE A 104 -1.08 -6.85 -14.70
N ARG A 105 -2.37 -6.79 -15.11
CA ARG A 105 -2.88 -7.54 -16.29
C ARG A 105 -2.18 -7.17 -17.61
N LYS A 106 -1.55 -6.00 -17.68
CA LYS A 106 -0.83 -5.53 -18.88
C LYS A 106 0.66 -5.85 -18.82
N THR A 107 1.22 -5.86 -17.63
CA THR A 107 2.65 -6.01 -17.41
C THR A 107 2.89 -6.47 -15.97
N GLU A 108 3.68 -7.52 -15.81
CA GLU A 108 4.11 -8.01 -14.51
C GLU A 108 5.50 -7.45 -14.20
N THR A 109 5.66 -6.87 -13.01
CA THR A 109 6.95 -6.34 -12.52
C THR A 109 7.11 -6.62 -11.04
N GLY A 110 8.36 -6.77 -10.56
CA GLY A 110 8.65 -6.93 -9.13
C GLY A 110 8.01 -5.83 -8.27
N LEU A 111 8.05 -4.56 -8.75
CA LEU A 111 7.44 -3.44 -8.03
C LEU A 111 5.91 -3.58 -7.85
N LEU A 112 5.20 -4.13 -8.84
CA LEU A 112 3.77 -4.41 -8.73
C LEU A 112 3.50 -5.58 -7.78
N TYR A 113 4.31 -6.64 -7.84
CA TYR A 113 4.22 -7.75 -6.91
C TYR A 113 4.42 -7.31 -5.46
N GLN A 114 5.48 -6.56 -5.19
CA GLN A 114 5.78 -6.01 -3.87
C GLN A 114 4.63 -5.15 -3.33
N THR A 115 4.14 -4.21 -4.16
CA THR A 115 3.14 -3.24 -3.71
C THR A 115 1.76 -3.86 -3.54
N LEU A 116 1.29 -4.67 -4.50
CA LEU A 116 0.01 -5.36 -4.39
C LEU A 116 0.02 -6.36 -3.23
N GLY A 117 1.11 -7.12 -3.06
CA GLY A 117 1.26 -8.04 -1.94
C GLY A 117 1.05 -7.35 -0.60
N TYR A 118 1.73 -6.22 -0.38
CA TYR A 118 1.56 -5.41 0.82
C TYR A 118 0.11 -4.90 1.00
N LEU A 119 -0.49 -4.36 -0.07
CA LEU A 119 -1.86 -3.82 0.00
C LEU A 119 -2.89 -4.91 0.28
N TYR A 120 -2.70 -6.13 -0.21
CA TYR A 120 -3.56 -7.27 0.11
C TYR A 120 -3.41 -7.70 1.57
N VAL A 121 -2.18 -7.75 2.10
CA VAL A 121 -1.96 -8.04 3.52
C VAL A 121 -2.68 -7.02 4.39
N ASP A 122 -2.55 -5.73 4.09
CA ASP A 122 -3.22 -4.67 4.86
C ASP A 122 -4.75 -4.76 4.75
N LYS A 123 -5.28 -4.98 3.55
CA LYS A 123 -6.72 -5.09 3.33
C LYS A 123 -7.36 -6.22 4.15
N TYR A 124 -6.71 -7.38 4.18
CA TYR A 124 -7.24 -8.59 4.83
C TYR A 124 -6.65 -8.85 6.22
N ASP A 125 -5.97 -7.88 6.82
CA ASP A 125 -5.49 -7.95 8.20
C ASP A 125 -6.63 -8.32 9.15
N LEU A 126 -6.37 -9.20 10.11
CA LEU A 126 -7.33 -9.59 11.14
C LEU A 126 -7.87 -8.39 11.93
N GLU A 127 -7.06 -7.32 12.07
CA GLU A 127 -7.50 -6.06 12.71
C GLU A 127 -8.54 -5.31 11.88
N HIS A 128 -8.61 -5.56 10.56
CA HIS A 128 -9.57 -4.94 9.62
C HIS A 128 -10.76 -5.85 9.31
N ARG A 129 -10.82 -7.05 9.89
CA ARG A 129 -11.91 -8.01 9.61
C ARG A 129 -13.25 -7.41 10.01
N PRO A 130 -14.22 -7.36 9.08
CA PRO A 130 -15.57 -6.88 9.39
C PRO A 130 -16.27 -7.77 10.44
N ASP A 131 -17.13 -7.16 11.24
CA ASP A 131 -18.04 -7.90 12.10
C ASP A 131 -19.23 -8.40 11.25
N PHE A 132 -19.07 -9.59 10.66
CA PHE A 132 -20.07 -10.19 9.79
C PHE A 132 -21.39 -10.50 10.51
N GLU A 133 -21.36 -10.80 11.81
CA GLU A 133 -22.58 -11.04 12.59
C GLU A 133 -23.37 -9.74 12.78
N ALA A 134 -22.68 -8.63 13.08
CA ALA A 134 -23.32 -7.32 13.15
C ALA A 134 -23.87 -6.89 11.79
N MET A 135 -23.14 -7.13 10.68
CA MET A 135 -23.61 -6.84 9.33
C MET A 135 -24.86 -7.65 8.97
N LYS A 136 -24.90 -8.93 9.31
CA LYS A 136 -26.03 -9.81 9.06
C LYS A 136 -27.25 -9.40 9.88
N ALA A 137 -27.06 -9.04 11.15
CA ALA A 137 -28.11 -8.52 12.01
C ALA A 137 -28.71 -7.21 11.47
N ALA A 138 -27.85 -6.29 11.03
CA ALA A 138 -28.30 -5.02 10.43
C ALA A 138 -29.06 -5.22 9.10
N ALA A 139 -28.66 -6.18 8.29
CA ALA A 139 -29.36 -6.53 7.06
C ALA A 139 -30.75 -7.11 7.33
N ALA A 140 -30.87 -7.99 8.34
CA ALA A 140 -32.15 -8.57 8.76
C ALA A 140 -33.11 -7.49 9.28
N GLN A 141 -32.62 -6.53 10.09
CA GLN A 141 -33.43 -5.43 10.57
C GLN A 141 -33.96 -4.53 9.44
N ARG A 142 -33.13 -4.22 8.43
CA ARG A 142 -33.57 -3.44 7.26
C ARG A 142 -34.61 -4.16 6.41
N ALA A 143 -34.57 -5.49 6.36
CA ALA A 143 -35.56 -6.30 5.65
C ALA A 143 -36.91 -6.34 6.38
N GLU A 144 -36.95 -6.08 7.68
CA GLU A 144 -38.16 -6.04 8.50
C GLU A 144 -38.81 -4.65 8.57
N GLU A 145 -38.10 -3.57 8.15
CA GLU A 145 -38.68 -2.22 8.07
C GLU A 145 -39.62 -2.12 6.84
N PRO A 146 -40.90 -1.70 7.00
CA PRO A 146 -41.81 -1.54 5.86
C PRO A 146 -41.33 -0.40 4.95
N GLU A 147 -41.44 -0.61 3.61
CA GLU A 147 -41.03 0.30 2.51
C GLU A 147 -41.73 1.69 2.48
N ASP A 148 -42.13 2.26 3.57
CA ASP A 148 -43.02 3.45 3.63
C ASP A 148 -42.26 4.79 3.79
N SER A 149 -40.97 4.86 3.36
CA SER A 149 -40.27 6.15 3.23
C SER A 149 -39.28 6.19 2.05
N ALA A 150 -39.78 5.90 0.85
CA ALA A 150 -39.01 6.19 -0.37
C ALA A 150 -38.99 7.70 -0.64
N ALA A 151 -38.03 8.41 -0.06
CA ALA A 151 -37.66 9.74 -0.54
C ALA A 151 -36.93 9.59 -1.88
N GLU A 152 -37.41 10.29 -2.88
CA GLU A 152 -36.95 10.33 -4.27
C GLU A 152 -35.42 10.52 -4.34
N ALA A 153 -34.73 9.54 -4.96
CA ALA A 153 -33.34 9.69 -5.37
C ALA A 153 -33.27 10.46 -6.70
N PRO A 154 -32.30 11.33 -6.93
CA PRO A 154 -32.13 12.00 -8.23
C PRO A 154 -31.66 10.98 -9.28
N ASP A 155 -32.34 11.04 -10.43
CA ASP A 155 -32.11 10.31 -11.66
C ASP A 155 -30.73 10.69 -12.25
N GLU A 156 -29.73 9.80 -12.16
CA GLU A 156 -28.51 9.86 -12.96
C GLU A 156 -28.49 8.64 -13.88
N THR A 157 -29.05 8.83 -15.07
CA THR A 157 -28.98 7.89 -16.19
C THR A 157 -27.58 7.91 -16.82
N GLU A 158 -26.74 6.89 -16.56
CA GLU A 158 -25.66 6.50 -17.46
C GLU A 158 -26.00 5.16 -18.11
N GLU A 159 -26.17 5.21 -19.45
CA GLU A 159 -26.44 4.08 -20.31
C GLU A 159 -25.24 3.12 -20.33
N ALA A 160 -25.40 1.92 -19.76
CA ALA A 160 -24.54 0.78 -20.03
C ALA A 160 -25.27 -0.20 -20.94
N ALA A 161 -24.85 -0.26 -22.20
CA ALA A 161 -25.29 -1.30 -23.15
C ALA A 161 -24.76 -2.66 -22.70
N GLY A 162 -25.62 -3.51 -22.18
CA GLY A 162 -25.34 -4.90 -21.82
C GLY A 162 -25.91 -5.84 -22.86
N ASP A 163 -25.08 -6.76 -23.32
CA ASP A 163 -25.40 -7.88 -24.22
C ASP A 163 -26.13 -8.99 -23.44
N PRO A 164 -27.28 -9.51 -23.89
CA PRO A 164 -28.01 -10.55 -23.19
C PRO A 164 -27.68 -11.92 -23.75
N ALA A 165 -26.83 -12.69 -23.09
CA ALA A 165 -26.79 -14.13 -23.33
C ALA A 165 -26.26 -14.91 -22.12
N GLY A 166 -27.08 -15.76 -21.53
CA GLY A 166 -26.66 -16.79 -20.60
C GLY A 166 -27.55 -16.93 -19.37
N ALA A 167 -28.71 -17.62 -19.54
CA ALA A 167 -29.48 -18.12 -18.40
C ALA A 167 -28.73 -19.30 -17.75
N GLY A 168 -27.81 -18.96 -16.83
CA GLY A 168 -27.25 -19.90 -15.86
C GLY A 168 -28.07 -19.84 -14.59
N ALA A 169 -28.17 -20.95 -13.88
CA ALA A 169 -28.90 -21.10 -12.61
C ALA A 169 -28.48 -19.93 -11.67
N ALA A 170 -29.49 -19.29 -11.04
CA ALA A 170 -29.26 -18.21 -10.09
C ALA A 170 -28.45 -18.76 -8.91
N GLU A 171 -27.13 -18.52 -8.96
CA GLU A 171 -26.28 -18.74 -7.80
C GLU A 171 -26.73 -17.77 -6.71
N THR A 172 -26.98 -18.29 -5.50
CA THR A 172 -27.22 -17.43 -4.33
C THR A 172 -26.05 -16.47 -4.21
N PRO A 173 -26.28 -15.15 -4.12
CA PRO A 173 -25.16 -14.22 -3.98
C PRO A 173 -24.33 -14.59 -2.76
N ALA A 174 -23.00 -14.62 -2.92
CA ALA A 174 -22.07 -14.95 -1.86
C ALA A 174 -22.28 -14.01 -0.66
N SER A 175 -22.19 -14.55 0.56
CA SER A 175 -22.28 -13.70 1.74
C SER A 175 -21.04 -12.78 1.83
N PRO A 176 -21.12 -11.62 2.51
CA PRO A 176 -19.94 -10.77 2.74
C PRO A 176 -18.75 -11.51 3.36
N GLU A 177 -19.01 -12.53 4.19
CA GLU A 177 -17.98 -13.39 4.77
C GLU A 177 -17.36 -14.32 3.73
N ASP A 178 -18.16 -14.89 2.82
CA ASP A 178 -17.64 -15.72 1.72
C ASP A 178 -16.78 -14.89 0.76
N GLU A 179 -17.21 -13.65 0.44
CA GLU A 179 -16.44 -12.73 -0.39
C GLU A 179 -15.10 -12.35 0.28
N TRP A 180 -15.13 -12.10 1.58
CA TRP A 180 -13.92 -11.82 2.36
C TRP A 180 -12.96 -13.03 2.34
N ASN A 181 -13.46 -14.22 2.60
CA ASN A 181 -12.65 -15.43 2.60
C ASN A 181 -12.08 -15.74 1.21
N ALA A 182 -12.88 -15.60 0.15
CA ALA A 182 -12.41 -15.72 -1.22
C ALA A 182 -11.33 -14.69 -1.55
N GLY A 183 -11.47 -13.48 -1.03
CA GLY A 183 -10.46 -12.42 -1.15
C GLY A 183 -9.14 -12.79 -0.48
N ILE A 184 -9.17 -13.41 0.70
CA ILE A 184 -7.98 -13.91 1.39
C ILE A 184 -7.28 -14.99 0.56
N GLU A 185 -8.02 -15.96 0.00
CA GLU A 185 -7.44 -17.02 -0.85
C GLU A 185 -6.79 -16.43 -2.12
N ASN A 186 -7.42 -15.43 -2.75
CA ASN A 186 -6.87 -14.74 -3.90
C ASN A 186 -5.60 -13.95 -3.54
N ALA A 187 -5.59 -13.29 -2.37
CA ALA A 187 -4.42 -12.58 -1.86
C ALA A 187 -3.24 -13.54 -1.62
N GLU A 188 -3.50 -14.69 -0.99
CA GLU A 188 -2.48 -15.72 -0.78
C GLU A 188 -1.91 -16.24 -2.11
N ALA A 189 -2.80 -16.58 -3.05
CA ALA A 189 -2.38 -17.06 -4.37
C ALA A 189 -1.51 -16.02 -5.09
N PHE A 190 -1.85 -14.73 -4.99
CA PHE A 190 -1.07 -13.64 -5.56
C PHE A 190 0.32 -13.52 -4.90
N ILE A 191 0.39 -13.56 -3.57
CA ILE A 191 1.66 -13.48 -2.84
C ILE A 191 2.54 -14.71 -3.15
N ARG A 192 1.96 -15.90 -3.26
CA ARG A 192 2.70 -17.09 -3.72
C ARG A 192 3.23 -16.93 -5.14
N LYS A 193 2.44 -16.38 -6.05
CA LYS A 193 2.89 -16.08 -7.41
C LYS A 193 4.03 -15.05 -7.43
N SER A 194 4.06 -14.09 -6.50
CA SER A 194 5.18 -13.15 -6.41
C SER A 194 6.50 -13.84 -6.06
N LEU A 195 6.45 -14.89 -5.24
CA LEU A 195 7.61 -15.71 -4.89
C LEU A 195 8.03 -16.67 -6.02
N GLU A 196 7.09 -17.08 -6.90
CA GLU A 196 7.44 -17.81 -8.14
C GLU A 196 8.12 -16.89 -9.15
N TYR A 197 7.81 -15.59 -9.14
CA TYR A 197 8.42 -14.59 -9.99
C TYR A 197 9.85 -14.24 -9.53
N ASP A 198 10.05 -14.06 -8.20
CA ASP A 198 11.36 -13.80 -7.58
C ASP A 198 11.34 -14.30 -6.13
N ASP A 199 11.93 -15.46 -5.90
CA ASP A 199 11.99 -16.14 -4.60
C ASP A 199 13.07 -15.59 -3.65
N GLU A 200 13.93 -14.70 -4.14
CA GLU A 200 14.94 -13.99 -3.36
C GLU A 200 14.57 -12.52 -3.08
N ASP A 201 13.41 -12.02 -3.57
CA ASP A 201 12.98 -10.65 -3.27
C ASP A 201 12.60 -10.50 -1.80
N PRO A 202 13.35 -9.69 -1.00
CA PRO A 202 13.12 -9.60 0.44
C PRO A 202 11.76 -8.96 0.80
N VAL A 203 11.14 -8.18 -0.10
CA VAL A 203 9.82 -7.59 0.14
C VAL A 203 8.73 -8.63 -0.13
N CYS A 204 8.87 -9.47 -1.16
CA CYS A 204 7.94 -10.56 -1.42
C CYS A 204 7.98 -11.62 -0.31
N LEU A 205 9.18 -11.94 0.20
CA LEU A 205 9.36 -12.82 1.35
C LEU A 205 8.72 -12.24 2.62
N ASP A 206 8.91 -10.94 2.86
CA ASP A 206 8.30 -10.21 3.99
C ASP A 206 6.77 -10.18 3.88
N ASN A 207 6.22 -9.89 2.70
CA ASN A 207 4.78 -9.93 2.44
C ASN A 207 4.15 -11.29 2.76
N MET A 208 4.85 -12.41 2.47
CA MET A 208 4.38 -13.74 2.84
C MET A 208 4.42 -13.95 4.35
N GLY A 209 5.48 -13.50 5.02
CA GLY A 209 5.58 -13.53 6.47
C GLY A 209 4.45 -12.72 7.13
N GLU A 210 4.25 -11.49 6.66
CA GLU A 210 3.17 -10.63 7.15
C GLU A 210 1.78 -11.23 6.88
N PHE A 211 1.56 -11.82 5.70
CA PHE A 211 0.29 -12.46 5.37
C PHE A 211 -0.03 -13.60 6.34
N LEU A 212 0.93 -14.47 6.59
CA LEU A 212 0.74 -15.57 7.55
C LEU A 212 0.53 -15.05 8.98
N TYR A 213 1.26 -14.00 9.38
CA TYR A 213 1.16 -13.43 10.72
C TYR A 213 -0.14 -12.66 10.93
N ARG A 214 -0.45 -11.73 10.01
CA ARG A 214 -1.51 -10.72 10.16
C ARG A 214 -2.87 -11.18 9.63
N VAL A 215 -2.88 -12.05 8.59
CA VAL A 215 -4.11 -12.49 7.92
C VAL A 215 -4.52 -13.90 8.35
N ARG A 216 -3.57 -14.83 8.37
CA ARG A 216 -3.84 -16.22 8.78
C ARG A 216 -3.69 -16.46 10.28
N GLY A 217 -3.01 -15.59 11.01
CA GLY A 217 -2.70 -15.78 12.42
C GLY A 217 -1.70 -16.91 12.69
N ASP A 218 -1.07 -17.46 11.64
CA ASP A 218 -0.07 -18.54 11.75
C ASP A 218 1.33 -17.96 11.98
N LYS A 219 1.59 -17.58 13.24
CA LYS A 219 2.89 -17.02 13.62
C LYS A 219 4.05 -18.01 13.43
N ALA A 220 3.81 -19.30 13.56
CA ALA A 220 4.88 -20.30 13.43
C ALA A 220 5.38 -20.36 11.98
N ALA A 221 4.47 -20.47 11.00
CA ALA A 221 4.81 -20.45 9.59
C ALA A 221 5.35 -19.07 9.15
N ALA A 222 4.82 -17.97 9.69
CA ALA A 222 5.27 -16.61 9.40
C ALA A 222 6.76 -16.41 9.72
N LYS A 223 7.22 -16.98 10.85
CA LYS A 223 8.62 -16.84 11.28
C LYS A 223 9.61 -17.35 10.25
N GLU A 224 9.32 -18.45 9.59
CA GLU A 224 10.20 -19.02 8.58
C GLU A 224 10.42 -18.07 7.39
N TRP A 225 9.39 -17.30 7.03
CA TRP A 225 9.46 -16.33 5.94
C TRP A 225 10.18 -15.05 6.37
N PHE A 226 9.97 -14.58 7.58
CA PHE A 226 10.74 -13.47 8.14
C PHE A 226 12.23 -13.83 8.28
N ASP A 227 12.56 -15.05 8.68
CA ASP A 227 13.95 -15.52 8.74
C ASP A 227 14.61 -15.55 7.35
N LYS A 228 13.86 -15.94 6.31
CA LYS A 228 14.34 -15.85 4.92
C LYS A 228 14.52 -14.39 4.46
N ALA A 229 13.54 -13.53 4.72
CA ALA A 229 13.59 -12.12 4.32
C ALA A 229 14.79 -11.39 4.94
N ILE A 230 15.03 -11.60 6.26
CA ILE A 230 16.15 -10.97 6.95
C ILE A 230 17.51 -11.54 6.53
N ALA A 231 17.58 -12.79 6.08
CA ALA A 231 18.79 -13.38 5.54
C ALA A 231 19.20 -12.74 4.21
N VAL A 232 18.23 -12.34 3.38
CA VAL A 232 18.49 -11.61 2.12
C VAL A 232 18.80 -10.14 2.40
N LYS A 233 18.04 -9.50 3.32
CA LYS A 233 18.18 -8.08 3.62
C LYS A 233 18.08 -7.82 5.12
N GLU A 234 19.24 -7.79 5.76
CA GLU A 234 19.39 -7.73 7.22
C GLU A 234 18.79 -6.48 7.90
N ASN A 235 18.46 -5.43 7.14
CA ASN A 235 17.89 -4.18 7.63
C ASN A 235 16.45 -3.93 7.13
N GLN A 236 15.70 -4.99 6.79
CA GLN A 236 14.30 -4.91 6.41
C GLN A 236 13.47 -4.50 7.64
N ILE A 237 12.83 -3.31 7.55
CA ILE A 237 12.20 -2.65 8.71
C ILE A 237 11.08 -3.50 9.30
N ASP A 238 10.10 -3.91 8.47
CA ASP A 238 8.93 -4.62 8.95
C ASP A 238 9.29 -6.04 9.38
N THR A 239 10.18 -6.72 8.67
CA THR A 239 10.74 -8.01 9.10
C THR A 239 11.37 -7.92 10.50
N LEU A 240 12.22 -6.91 10.75
CA LEU A 240 12.83 -6.70 12.07
C LEU A 240 11.78 -6.41 13.15
N PHE A 241 10.77 -5.61 12.81
CA PHE A 241 9.66 -5.33 13.68
C PHE A 241 8.91 -6.61 14.08
N PHE A 242 8.52 -7.45 13.11
CA PHE A 242 7.82 -8.70 13.42
C PHE A 242 8.72 -9.70 14.16
N LEU A 243 9.98 -9.86 13.79
CA LEU A 243 10.91 -10.72 14.53
C LEU A 243 11.10 -10.28 15.98
N SER A 244 11.04 -8.98 16.27
CA SER A 244 11.09 -8.51 17.67
C SER A 244 9.89 -8.98 18.52
N ARG A 245 8.72 -9.28 17.88
CA ARG A 245 7.55 -9.82 18.59
C ARG A 245 7.83 -11.21 19.14
N TYR A 246 8.54 -12.06 18.40
CA TYR A 246 8.94 -13.39 18.87
C TYR A 246 9.93 -13.31 20.03
N ASP A 247 10.87 -12.35 20.00
CA ASP A 247 11.78 -12.14 21.14
C ASP A 247 11.01 -11.70 22.39
N LEU A 248 10.03 -10.79 22.23
CA LEU A 248 9.18 -10.35 23.34
C LEU A 248 8.33 -11.49 23.91
N GLU A 249 7.76 -12.34 23.05
CA GLU A 249 7.00 -13.52 23.46
C GLU A 249 7.90 -14.54 24.19
N ALA A 250 9.19 -14.63 23.82
CA ALA A 250 10.19 -15.45 24.50
C ALA A 250 10.74 -14.80 25.80
N GLY A 251 10.37 -13.55 26.09
CA GLY A 251 10.86 -12.79 27.24
C GLY A 251 12.23 -12.13 27.04
N ASP A 252 12.82 -12.23 25.85
CA ASP A 252 14.09 -11.59 25.50
C ASP A 252 13.92 -10.14 25.04
N ARG A 253 13.67 -9.27 26.02
CA ARG A 253 13.48 -7.82 25.76
C ARG A 253 14.71 -7.17 25.14
N LYS A 254 15.91 -7.68 25.44
CA LYS A 254 17.16 -7.12 24.92
C LYS A 254 17.30 -7.41 23.42
N ALA A 255 17.07 -8.65 23.00
CA ALA A 255 17.09 -9.01 21.59
C ALA A 255 16.00 -8.28 20.79
N ALA A 256 14.81 -8.10 21.37
CA ALA A 256 13.74 -7.29 20.76
C ALA A 256 14.16 -5.85 20.57
N LEU A 257 14.76 -5.20 21.58
CA LEU A 257 15.22 -3.82 21.51
C LEU A 257 16.30 -3.65 20.42
N GLU A 258 17.27 -4.55 20.35
CA GLU A 258 18.32 -4.51 19.31
C GLU A 258 17.72 -4.55 17.88
N LYS A 259 16.69 -5.38 17.64
CA LYS A 259 15.99 -5.44 16.35
C LYS A 259 15.23 -4.15 16.04
N LEU A 260 14.50 -3.60 17.03
CA LEU A 260 13.74 -2.36 16.83
C LEU A 260 14.67 -1.15 16.58
N GLU A 261 15.79 -1.05 17.29
CA GLU A 261 16.80 0.00 17.05
C GLU A 261 17.43 -0.14 15.66
N LYS A 262 17.72 -1.37 15.22
CA LYS A 262 18.20 -1.63 13.85
C LYS A 262 17.15 -1.21 12.80
N ALA A 263 15.87 -1.51 13.03
CA ALA A 263 14.77 -1.08 12.18
C ALA A 263 14.64 0.46 12.13
N ALA A 264 14.77 1.13 13.28
CA ALA A 264 14.66 2.60 13.38
C ALA A 264 15.77 3.35 12.61
N ALA A 265 16.93 2.74 12.47
CA ALA A 265 18.02 3.27 11.64
C ALA A 265 17.75 3.17 10.14
N GLY A 266 16.73 2.43 9.72
CA GLY A 266 16.38 2.20 8.33
C GLY A 266 15.72 3.40 7.64
N ARG A 267 15.59 3.30 6.31
CA ARG A 267 14.92 4.29 5.48
C ARG A 267 13.46 3.92 5.30
N PHE A 268 12.58 4.55 6.07
CA PHE A 268 11.15 4.28 6.04
C PHE A 268 10.49 4.59 4.69
N SER A 269 9.55 3.73 4.34
CA SER A 269 8.63 3.87 3.22
C SER A 269 7.22 4.20 3.75
N PRO A 270 6.40 4.90 2.97
CA PRO A 270 4.97 5.04 3.29
C PRO A 270 4.20 3.71 3.33
N LEU A 271 4.78 2.63 2.81
CA LEU A 271 4.21 1.28 2.85
C LEU A 271 4.78 0.42 4.01
N ASN A 272 5.59 0.97 4.91
CA ASN A 272 5.96 0.21 6.10
C ASN A 272 4.75 0.04 7.03
N TYR A 273 4.59 -1.17 7.56
CA TYR A 273 3.57 -1.50 8.57
C TYR A 273 3.79 -0.69 9.84
N CYS A 274 5.01 -0.71 10.35
CA CYS A 274 5.38 0.08 11.51
C CYS A 274 5.98 1.43 11.10
N GLY A 275 5.24 2.52 11.32
CA GLY A 275 5.74 3.88 11.11
C GLY A 275 6.83 4.26 12.13
N ARG A 276 7.68 5.24 11.76
CA ARG A 276 8.82 5.69 12.59
C ARG A 276 8.41 6.10 14.00
N GLU A 277 7.29 6.81 14.14
CA GLU A 277 6.82 7.31 15.44
C GLU A 277 6.42 6.16 16.37
N ARG A 278 5.63 5.21 15.85
CA ARG A 278 5.23 4.00 16.59
C ARG A 278 6.44 3.19 17.01
N LEU A 279 7.39 2.99 16.10
CA LEU A 279 8.61 2.24 16.38
C LEU A 279 9.44 2.91 17.49
N GLN A 280 9.58 4.24 17.44
CA GLN A 280 10.30 4.98 18.48
C GLN A 280 9.62 4.87 19.85
N GLN A 281 8.29 4.97 19.90
CA GLN A 281 7.53 4.80 21.15
C GLN A 281 7.77 3.41 21.77
N GLU A 282 7.79 2.36 20.95
CA GLU A 282 8.05 1.01 21.45
C GLU A 282 9.49 0.82 21.96
N ILE A 283 10.47 1.43 21.27
CA ILE A 283 11.86 1.46 21.72
C ILE A 283 11.96 2.13 23.09
N ASP A 284 11.33 3.29 23.27
CA ASP A 284 11.38 4.05 24.51
C ASP A 284 10.73 3.27 25.66
N GLN A 285 9.57 2.65 25.44
CA GLN A 285 8.89 1.79 26.42
C GLN A 285 9.74 0.58 26.83
N LEU A 286 10.42 -0.06 25.87
CA LEU A 286 11.30 -1.19 26.17
C LEU A 286 12.53 -0.77 26.98
N LYS A 287 13.11 0.41 26.70
CA LYS A 287 14.24 0.95 27.47
C LYS A 287 13.87 1.28 28.91
N GLU A 288 12.66 1.76 29.14
CA GLU A 288 12.16 2.02 30.50
C GLU A 288 11.90 0.74 31.29
N ALA A 289 11.64 -0.37 30.59
CA ALA A 289 11.30 -1.67 31.19
C ALA A 289 12.52 -2.61 31.38
N LEU A 290 13.71 -2.23 30.92
CA LEU A 290 14.99 -2.94 31.06
C LEU A 290 15.81 -2.41 32.25
#